data_b06e0a816131f59aa0f4c21b2bb971c5
#
_entry.id   b06e0a816131f59aa0f4c21b2bb971c5
#
_cell.length_a   1.000
_cell.length_b   1.000
_cell.length_c   1.000
_cell.angle_alpha   90.00
_cell.angle_beta   90.00
_cell.angle_gamma   90.00
#
_symmetry.space_group_name_H-M   'P 1'
#
loop_
_entity.id
_entity.type
_entity.pdbx_description
1 polymer ?
#
loop_
_entity_poly.entity_id
_entity_poly.type
_entity_poly.pdbx_seq_one_letter_code
_entity_poly.pdbx_strand_id
1 'polypeptide(L)'
;MIFDNTFDIKSALKNAPFLHTWWSCAKESTDIKKTFTDELEKELYIGHPLYELEVEIIARRGANDDCLFKITHSNQVCVVHLTWKKDTEIPPYPLTHIYESLDHWYETEYIPEFFEILGIPSNLSFFDQNVIGYAIGLITNLDFESYIYALDSKECLLTDNEYLSFISLNFDSRFEALIAFNQWFRKKFKDARYDLLEMNKRFNK
;
A
#
# COMPACT_ATOMS: atom_id res chain seq x y z
N MET A 1 -28.08 -11.67 -0.28
CA MET A 1 -26.74 -11.64 0.37
C MET A 1 -26.66 -10.27 1.01
N ILE A 2 -26.59 -10.17 2.33
CA ILE A 2 -26.43 -8.88 3.02
C ILE A 2 -24.99 -8.51 2.78
N PHE A 3 -24.73 -7.45 2.04
CA PHE A 3 -23.39 -6.89 1.90
C PHE A 3 -22.95 -6.44 3.29
N ASP A 4 -21.98 -7.13 3.84
CA ASP A 4 -21.39 -6.73 5.10
C ASP A 4 -20.56 -5.45 4.80
N ASN A 5 -20.96 -4.35 5.42
CA ASN A 5 -20.35 -3.00 5.25
C ASN A 5 -18.97 -2.95 5.91
N THR A 6 -18.06 -3.86 5.55
CA THR A 6 -16.78 -4.09 6.28
C THR A 6 -15.52 -3.81 5.47
N PHE A 7 -15.63 -3.30 4.21
CA PHE A 7 -14.40 -2.97 3.49
C PHE A 7 -13.64 -1.85 4.20
N ASP A 8 -12.46 -2.18 4.68
CA ASP A 8 -11.50 -1.25 5.25
C ASP A 8 -10.24 -1.22 4.39
N ILE A 9 -9.98 -0.09 3.75
CA ILE A 9 -8.85 0.08 2.82
C ILE A 9 -7.50 -0.16 3.51
N LYS A 10 -7.38 0.17 4.80
CA LYS A 10 -6.14 -0.03 5.56
C LYS A 10 -5.86 -1.51 5.77
N SER A 11 -6.88 -2.28 6.16
CA SER A 11 -6.78 -3.74 6.28
C SER A 11 -6.52 -4.40 4.92
N ALA A 12 -7.17 -3.91 3.85
CA ALA A 12 -6.94 -4.41 2.51
C ALA A 12 -5.51 -4.15 2.02
N LEU A 13 -4.95 -2.98 2.33
CA LEU A 13 -3.55 -2.64 2.01
C LEU A 13 -2.54 -3.54 2.74
N LYS A 14 -2.81 -3.96 3.98
CA LYS A 14 -1.96 -4.92 4.71
C LYS A 14 -1.93 -6.31 4.05
N ASN A 15 -3.05 -6.71 3.44
CA ASN A 15 -3.20 -8.03 2.82
C ASN A 15 -2.86 -8.04 1.32
N ALA A 16 -2.70 -6.88 0.70
CA ALA A 16 -2.30 -6.75 -0.70
C ALA A 16 -0.78 -6.91 -0.86
N PRO A 17 -0.30 -7.29 -2.05
CA PRO A 17 1.11 -7.12 -2.39
C PRO A 17 1.48 -5.64 -2.22
N PHE A 18 2.72 -5.37 -1.81
CA PHE A 18 3.20 -4.00 -1.69
C PHE A 18 2.89 -3.19 -2.96
N LEU A 19 2.22 -2.05 -2.77
CA LEU A 19 1.83 -1.16 -3.85
C LEU A 19 2.81 0.02 -3.91
N HIS A 20 3.07 0.49 -5.09
CA HIS A 20 3.74 1.73 -5.44
C HIS A 20 5.25 1.81 -5.13
N THR A 21 5.70 2.12 -3.91
CA THR A 21 7.12 2.40 -3.60
C THR A 21 7.88 1.17 -3.14
N TRP A 22 7.20 0.21 -2.56
CA TRP A 22 7.77 -1.03 -2.05
C TRP A 22 7.48 -2.20 -2.97
N TRP A 23 8.43 -3.11 -3.10
CA TRP A 23 8.35 -4.30 -3.95
C TRP A 23 8.59 -5.54 -3.10
N SER A 24 7.61 -6.43 -3.10
CA SER A 24 7.72 -7.70 -2.38
C SER A 24 8.86 -8.55 -2.91
N CYS A 25 9.67 -9.07 -2.00
CA CYS A 25 10.69 -10.08 -2.30
C CYS A 25 10.17 -11.52 -2.15
N ALA A 26 8.88 -11.72 -1.90
CA ALA A 26 8.32 -13.06 -1.66
C ALA A 26 8.54 -14.03 -2.83
N LYS A 27 8.48 -13.52 -4.07
CA LYS A 27 8.67 -14.31 -5.31
C LYS A 27 10.09 -14.26 -5.87
N GLU A 28 11.00 -13.52 -5.23
CA GLU A 28 12.40 -13.47 -5.67
C GLU A 28 13.13 -14.78 -5.39
N SER A 29 14.12 -15.10 -6.22
CA SER A 29 14.96 -16.27 -6.02
C SER A 29 15.78 -16.17 -4.72
N THR A 30 16.17 -17.30 -4.18
CA THR A 30 17.03 -17.37 -2.99
C THR A 30 18.33 -16.58 -3.19
N ASP A 31 18.92 -16.60 -4.38
CA ASP A 31 20.16 -15.89 -4.69
C ASP A 31 19.99 -14.37 -4.64
N ILE A 32 18.84 -13.86 -5.15
CA ILE A 32 18.51 -12.44 -5.08
C ILE A 32 18.32 -12.02 -3.61
N LYS A 33 17.51 -12.78 -2.84
CA LYS A 33 17.31 -12.50 -1.42
C LYS A 33 18.64 -12.52 -0.64
N LYS A 34 19.49 -13.50 -0.93
CA LYS A 34 20.81 -13.63 -0.32
C LYS A 34 21.71 -12.44 -0.62
N THR A 35 21.62 -11.84 -1.80
CA THR A 35 22.43 -10.65 -2.15
C THR A 35 22.19 -9.49 -1.17
N PHE A 36 20.94 -9.26 -0.75
CA PHE A 36 20.60 -8.20 0.19
C PHE A 36 21.03 -8.52 1.62
N THR A 37 20.87 -9.78 2.06
CA THR A 37 21.32 -10.19 3.40
C THR A 37 22.84 -10.21 3.49
N ASP A 38 23.54 -10.70 2.49
CA ASP A 38 25.01 -10.71 2.44
C ASP A 38 25.58 -9.29 2.41
N GLU A 39 24.90 -8.34 1.76
CA GLU A 39 25.35 -6.94 1.78
C GLU A 39 25.13 -6.31 3.15
N LEU A 40 23.96 -6.51 3.75
CA LEU A 40 23.70 -6.04 5.10
C LEU A 40 24.75 -6.58 6.10
N GLU A 41 25.04 -7.89 6.07
CA GLU A 41 26.04 -8.50 6.95
C GLU A 41 27.43 -7.86 6.83
N LYS A 42 27.84 -7.45 5.62
CA LYS A 42 29.12 -6.75 5.42
C LYS A 42 29.12 -5.34 5.97
N GLU A 43 28.00 -4.63 5.87
CA GLU A 43 27.87 -3.25 6.32
C GLU A 43 27.77 -3.14 7.86
N LEU A 44 27.33 -4.22 8.57
CA LEU A 44 27.16 -4.20 10.01
C LEU A 44 28.50 -4.10 10.75
N TYR A 45 28.58 -3.14 11.67
CA TYR A 45 29.71 -2.99 12.63
C TYR A 45 29.36 -3.57 14.00
N ILE A 46 30.38 -3.90 14.81
CA ILE A 46 30.21 -4.37 16.18
C ILE A 46 29.48 -3.28 17.01
N GLY A 47 28.31 -3.64 17.54
CA GLY A 47 27.44 -2.71 18.28
C GLY A 47 26.29 -2.11 17.47
N HIS A 48 26.18 -2.41 16.19
CA HIS A 48 24.98 -2.11 15.43
C HIS A 48 23.78 -2.91 15.97
N PRO A 49 22.54 -2.36 16.02
CA PRO A 49 21.37 -3.07 16.56
C PRO A 49 21.06 -4.41 15.91
N LEU A 50 21.47 -4.62 14.66
CA LEU A 50 21.27 -5.88 13.92
C LEU A 50 22.51 -6.78 13.92
N TYR A 51 23.61 -6.38 14.59
CA TYR A 51 24.82 -7.18 14.62
C TYR A 51 24.56 -8.55 15.27
N GLU A 52 24.97 -9.62 14.61
CA GLU A 52 24.72 -11.02 15.02
C GLU A 52 23.25 -11.46 15.01
N LEU A 53 22.32 -10.65 14.48
CA LEU A 53 20.94 -11.07 14.28
C LEU A 53 20.76 -11.65 12.88
N GLU A 54 20.06 -12.77 12.81
CA GLU A 54 19.63 -13.36 11.55
C GLU A 54 18.40 -12.61 11.02
N VAL A 55 18.45 -12.22 9.75
CA VAL A 55 17.36 -11.47 9.10
C VAL A 55 16.99 -12.06 7.75
N GLU A 56 15.73 -11.86 7.35
CA GLU A 56 15.23 -12.26 6.04
C GLU A 56 14.61 -11.02 5.34
N ILE A 57 15.00 -10.77 4.09
CA ILE A 57 14.40 -9.67 3.32
C ILE A 57 12.93 -9.98 2.96
N ILE A 58 12.04 -9.04 3.26
CA ILE A 58 10.61 -9.08 2.94
C ILE A 58 10.29 -8.26 1.69
N ALA A 59 10.83 -7.04 1.64
CA ALA A 59 10.57 -6.08 0.58
C ALA A 59 11.74 -5.11 0.41
N ARG A 60 11.77 -4.44 -0.74
CA ARG A 60 12.70 -3.37 -1.04
C ARG A 60 11.97 -2.17 -1.62
N ARG A 61 12.51 -0.98 -1.42
CA ARG A 61 11.99 0.26 -1.98
C ARG A 61 12.59 0.51 -3.35
N GLY A 62 11.76 0.90 -4.33
CA GLY A 62 12.23 1.09 -5.71
C GLY A 62 12.95 2.41 -5.98
N ALA A 63 12.81 3.40 -5.09
CA ALA A 63 13.34 4.74 -5.30
C ALA A 63 14.65 5.03 -4.54
N ASN A 64 14.99 4.19 -3.59
CA ASN A 64 16.20 4.26 -2.78
C ASN A 64 16.56 2.83 -2.33
N ASP A 65 17.68 2.68 -1.66
CA ASP A 65 18.21 1.39 -1.23
C ASP A 65 17.65 0.93 0.14
N ASP A 66 16.44 1.39 0.51
CA ASP A 66 15.76 0.92 1.72
C ASP A 66 15.24 -0.49 1.51
N CYS A 67 15.55 -1.35 2.47
CA CYS A 67 15.15 -2.74 2.52
C CYS A 67 14.40 -3.03 3.81
N LEU A 68 13.25 -3.73 3.70
CA LEU A 68 12.49 -4.22 4.83
C LEU A 68 12.90 -5.65 5.13
N PHE A 69 13.46 -5.89 6.31
CA PHE A 69 13.85 -7.19 6.79
C PHE A 69 12.98 -7.63 7.97
N LYS A 70 12.72 -8.94 8.04
CA LYS A 70 12.19 -9.60 9.23
C LYS A 70 13.39 -10.05 10.09
N ILE A 71 13.36 -9.79 11.39
CA ILE A 71 14.32 -10.34 12.34
C ILE A 71 13.87 -11.75 12.71
N THR A 72 14.68 -12.75 12.38
CA THR A 72 14.38 -14.17 12.62
C THR A 72 14.22 -14.42 14.11
N HIS A 73 13.32 -15.33 14.48
CA HIS A 73 12.99 -15.65 15.87
C HIS A 73 12.36 -14.52 16.70
N SER A 74 11.91 -13.44 16.04
CA SER A 74 11.13 -12.37 16.69
C SER A 74 9.93 -11.98 15.82
N ASN A 75 9.05 -11.12 16.36
CA ASN A 75 7.98 -10.51 15.57
C ASN A 75 8.45 -9.21 14.89
N GLN A 76 9.64 -8.74 15.24
CA GLN A 76 10.16 -7.46 14.80
C GLN A 76 10.52 -7.47 13.30
N VAL A 77 10.38 -6.31 12.72
CA VAL A 77 10.90 -6.01 11.38
C VAL A 77 11.76 -4.75 11.46
N CYS A 78 12.63 -4.56 10.47
CA CYS A 78 13.41 -3.34 10.39
C CYS A 78 13.51 -2.84 8.94
N VAL A 79 13.52 -1.52 8.79
CA VAL A 79 13.91 -0.86 7.55
C VAL A 79 15.37 -0.48 7.67
N VAL A 80 16.17 -0.87 6.69
CA VAL A 80 17.60 -0.60 6.62
C VAL A 80 17.91 0.08 5.30
N HIS A 81 18.60 1.21 5.35
CA HIS A 81 19.16 1.85 4.17
C HIS A 81 20.53 1.27 3.85
N LEU A 82 20.59 0.35 2.86
CA LEU A 82 21.85 -0.24 2.40
C LEU A 82 22.66 0.78 1.63
N THR A 83 23.95 0.85 1.92
CA THR A 83 24.88 1.78 1.26
C THR A 83 25.60 1.15 0.06
N TRP A 84 25.54 -0.19 -0.05
CA TRP A 84 26.23 -0.99 -1.08
C TRP A 84 27.74 -0.78 -1.10
N LYS A 85 28.29 -0.42 0.06
CA LYS A 85 29.73 -0.18 0.23
C LYS A 85 30.57 -1.44 0.11
N LYS A 86 29.95 -2.62 0.32
CA LYS A 86 30.63 -3.94 0.29
C LYS A 86 31.70 -4.11 1.39
N ASP A 87 31.65 -3.31 2.42
CA ASP A 87 32.56 -3.30 3.56
C ASP A 87 31.84 -2.74 4.79
N THR A 88 32.40 -2.96 5.98
CA THR A 88 31.83 -2.49 7.24
C THR A 88 31.63 -0.99 7.26
N GLU A 89 30.45 -0.56 7.65
CA GLU A 89 30.11 0.85 7.76
C GLU A 89 30.57 1.48 9.08
N ILE A 90 30.55 2.81 9.09
CA ILE A 90 30.86 3.63 10.26
C ILE A 90 29.53 4.19 10.80
N PRO A 91 29.29 4.16 12.13
CA PRO A 91 28.08 4.77 12.69
C PRO A 91 27.81 6.17 12.14
N PRO A 92 26.56 6.54 11.82
CA PRO A 92 25.33 5.79 12.11
C PRO A 92 24.87 4.80 11.02
N TYR A 93 25.68 4.52 10.02
CA TYR A 93 25.31 3.64 8.90
C TYR A 93 25.59 2.16 9.19
N PRO A 94 24.81 1.25 8.56
CA PRO A 94 23.62 1.53 7.76
C PRO A 94 22.49 2.07 8.65
N LEU A 95 21.77 3.12 8.16
CA LEU A 95 20.64 3.67 8.91
C LEU A 95 19.57 2.61 9.07
N THR A 96 19.16 2.38 10.30
CA THR A 96 18.24 1.29 10.65
C THR A 96 17.13 1.78 11.58
N HIS A 97 15.88 1.44 11.23
CA HIS A 97 14.72 1.64 12.09
C HIS A 97 14.04 0.31 12.37
N ILE A 98 13.90 -0.05 13.66
CA ILE A 98 13.27 -1.30 14.11
C ILE A 98 11.84 -1.03 14.56
N TYR A 99 10.91 -1.87 14.10
CA TYR A 99 9.48 -1.85 14.45
C TYR A 99 9.13 -3.09 15.25
N GLU A 100 8.17 -2.96 16.16
CA GLU A 100 7.73 -4.07 17.04
C GLU A 100 7.15 -5.25 16.25
N SER A 101 6.55 -4.97 15.09
CA SER A 101 5.97 -5.97 14.20
C SER A 101 5.80 -5.42 12.78
N LEU A 102 5.51 -6.31 11.83
CA LEU A 102 5.13 -5.93 10.47
C LEU A 102 3.85 -5.08 10.46
N ASP A 103 2.87 -5.39 11.33
CA ASP A 103 1.66 -4.59 11.49
C ASP A 103 1.98 -3.17 11.97
N HIS A 104 2.89 -3.03 12.93
CA HIS A 104 3.33 -1.71 13.42
C HIS A 104 3.96 -0.89 12.28
N TRP A 105 4.83 -1.51 11.47
CA TRP A 105 5.40 -0.85 10.30
C TRP A 105 4.34 -0.45 9.27
N TYR A 106 3.35 -1.32 8.98
CA TYR A 106 2.24 -0.95 8.10
C TYR A 106 1.48 0.27 8.60
N GLU A 107 1.17 0.32 9.89
CA GLU A 107 0.37 1.39 10.49
C GLU A 107 1.11 2.73 10.59
N THR A 108 2.41 2.69 10.87
CA THR A 108 3.20 3.90 11.13
C THR A 108 3.93 4.44 9.91
N GLU A 109 4.23 3.60 8.92
CA GLU A 109 5.03 3.98 7.75
C GLU A 109 4.26 3.77 6.44
N TYR A 110 3.93 2.51 6.11
CA TYR A 110 3.45 2.15 4.78
C TYR A 110 2.09 2.76 4.44
N ILE A 111 1.11 2.65 5.35
CA ILE A 111 -0.24 3.18 5.13
C ILE A 111 -0.25 4.72 5.10
N PRO A 112 0.39 5.44 6.05
CA PRO A 112 0.54 6.89 5.96
C PRO A 112 1.21 7.35 4.66
N GLU A 113 2.31 6.72 4.25
CA GLU A 113 3.00 7.01 3.00
C GLU A 113 2.09 6.81 1.78
N PHE A 114 1.30 5.73 1.77
CA PHE A 114 0.36 5.47 0.68
C PHE A 114 -0.63 6.64 0.49
N PHE A 115 -1.26 7.13 1.56
CA PHE A 115 -2.17 8.25 1.49
C PHE A 115 -1.47 9.57 1.13
N GLU A 116 -0.27 9.79 1.63
CA GLU A 116 0.57 10.94 1.28
C GLU A 116 0.91 10.95 -0.22
N ILE A 117 1.28 9.80 -0.77
CA ILE A 117 1.58 9.64 -2.20
C ILE A 117 0.36 9.95 -3.05
N LEU A 118 -0.83 9.53 -2.64
CA LEU A 118 -2.07 9.84 -3.33
C LEU A 118 -2.49 11.31 -3.17
N GLY A 119 -1.98 12.00 -2.15
CA GLY A 119 -2.39 13.37 -1.81
C GLY A 119 -3.84 13.44 -1.31
N ILE A 120 -4.29 12.40 -0.61
CA ILE A 120 -5.65 12.30 -0.05
C ILE A 120 -5.60 12.06 1.46
N PRO A 121 -6.63 12.45 2.23
CA PRO A 121 -6.65 12.22 3.67
C PRO A 121 -6.81 10.73 3.99
N SER A 122 -6.28 10.31 5.13
CA SER A 122 -6.39 8.90 5.60
C SER A 122 -7.71 8.58 6.31
N ASN A 123 -8.51 9.59 6.66
CA ASN A 123 -9.82 9.45 7.31
C ASN A 123 -10.96 9.49 6.28
N LEU A 124 -10.95 8.54 5.37
CA LEU A 124 -11.93 8.43 4.30
C LEU A 124 -13.29 7.93 4.81
N SER A 125 -14.38 8.45 4.22
CA SER A 125 -15.70 7.83 4.40
C SER A 125 -15.72 6.41 3.81
N PHE A 126 -16.70 5.60 4.22
CA PHE A 126 -16.85 4.24 3.70
C PHE A 126 -17.00 4.23 2.17
N PHE A 127 -17.78 5.15 1.61
CA PHE A 127 -17.93 5.31 0.16
C PHE A 127 -16.60 5.63 -0.53
N ASP A 128 -15.84 6.59 0.03
CA ASP A 128 -14.53 6.97 -0.52
C ASP A 128 -13.57 5.79 -0.56
N GLN A 129 -13.51 5.02 0.52
CA GLN A 129 -12.68 3.83 0.62
C GLN A 129 -13.01 2.81 -0.46
N ASN A 130 -14.30 2.56 -0.70
CA ASN A 130 -14.75 1.62 -1.73
C ASN A 130 -14.40 2.12 -3.14
N VAL A 131 -14.62 3.39 -3.45
CA VAL A 131 -14.28 3.96 -4.77
C VAL A 131 -12.77 3.91 -5.01
N ILE A 132 -11.96 4.29 -4.02
CA ILE A 132 -10.50 4.26 -4.14
C ILE A 132 -10.00 2.81 -4.19
N GLY A 133 -10.51 1.94 -3.32
CA GLY A 133 -10.19 0.51 -3.32
C GLY A 133 -10.50 -0.17 -4.66
N TYR A 134 -11.61 0.21 -5.28
CA TYR A 134 -11.96 -0.23 -6.62
C TYR A 134 -10.96 0.31 -7.66
N ALA A 135 -10.60 1.59 -7.60
CA ALA A 135 -9.65 2.20 -8.53
C ALA A 135 -8.26 1.55 -8.48
N ILE A 136 -7.78 1.19 -7.28
CA ILE A 136 -6.45 0.56 -7.09
C ILE A 136 -6.47 -0.97 -7.15
N GLY A 137 -7.61 -1.58 -7.46
CA GLY A 137 -7.73 -3.02 -7.71
C GLY A 137 -7.91 -3.89 -6.47
N LEU A 138 -8.15 -3.32 -5.31
CA LEU A 138 -8.44 -4.07 -4.07
C LEU A 138 -9.88 -4.60 -4.02
N ILE A 139 -10.77 -4.10 -4.86
CA ILE A 139 -12.16 -4.53 -4.98
C ILE A 139 -12.40 -5.00 -6.41
N THR A 140 -13.07 -6.14 -6.58
CA THR A 140 -13.42 -6.66 -7.91
C THR A 140 -14.58 -5.87 -8.53
N ASN A 141 -14.80 -6.02 -9.85
CA ASN A 141 -15.94 -5.40 -10.52
C ASN A 141 -17.27 -5.85 -9.89
N LEU A 142 -17.42 -7.16 -9.65
CA LEU A 142 -18.63 -7.75 -9.08
C LEU A 142 -18.92 -7.27 -7.66
N ASP A 143 -17.89 -7.20 -6.83
CA ASP A 143 -18.02 -6.73 -5.45
C ASP A 143 -18.37 -5.24 -5.41
N PHE A 144 -17.74 -4.44 -6.27
CA PHE A 144 -18.02 -3.01 -6.34
C PHE A 144 -19.41 -2.71 -6.91
N GLU A 145 -19.85 -3.41 -7.95
CA GLU A 145 -21.21 -3.34 -8.49
C GLU A 145 -22.24 -3.66 -7.41
N SER A 146 -22.05 -4.78 -6.70
CA SER A 146 -22.92 -5.19 -5.61
C SER A 146 -22.97 -4.16 -4.50
N TYR A 147 -21.82 -3.53 -4.18
CA TYR A 147 -21.74 -2.44 -3.22
C TYR A 147 -22.57 -1.22 -3.70
N ILE A 148 -22.42 -0.79 -4.94
CA ILE A 148 -23.13 0.38 -5.49
C ILE A 148 -24.66 0.16 -5.46
N TYR A 149 -25.13 -1.04 -5.81
CA TYR A 149 -26.57 -1.36 -5.74
C TYR A 149 -27.15 -1.46 -4.31
N ALA A 150 -26.30 -1.72 -3.33
CA ALA A 150 -26.69 -1.78 -1.92
C ALA A 150 -26.64 -0.42 -1.20
N LEU A 151 -26.13 0.65 -1.86
CA LEU A 151 -25.97 1.97 -1.25
C LEU A 151 -27.31 2.58 -0.86
N ASP A 152 -27.36 3.18 0.34
CA ASP A 152 -28.33 4.23 0.66
C ASP A 152 -27.71 5.59 0.29
N SER A 153 -28.35 6.30 -0.65
CA SER A 153 -27.87 7.61 -1.12
C SER A 153 -27.69 8.63 0.01
N LYS A 154 -28.48 8.50 1.08
CA LYS A 154 -28.43 9.40 2.25
C LYS A 154 -27.18 9.17 3.10
N GLU A 155 -26.69 7.94 3.18
CA GLU A 155 -25.49 7.61 3.95
C GLU A 155 -24.21 8.04 3.22
N CYS A 156 -24.24 8.12 1.90
CA CYS A 156 -23.07 8.43 1.08
C CYS A 156 -22.87 9.91 0.78
N LEU A 157 -23.78 10.79 1.23
CA LEU A 157 -23.77 12.24 0.93
C LEU A 157 -23.71 12.52 -0.60
N LEU A 158 -24.28 11.65 -1.41
CA LEU A 158 -24.44 11.84 -2.84
C LEU A 158 -25.70 12.63 -3.15
N THR A 159 -25.65 13.44 -4.18
CA THR A 159 -26.88 14.01 -4.76
C THR A 159 -27.68 12.92 -5.48
N ASP A 160 -29.00 13.09 -5.61
CA ASP A 160 -29.84 12.12 -6.32
C ASP A 160 -29.35 11.86 -7.74
N ASN A 161 -28.85 12.89 -8.43
CA ASN A 161 -28.30 12.75 -9.77
C ASN A 161 -26.99 11.92 -9.79
N GLU A 162 -26.10 12.14 -8.82
CA GLU A 162 -24.89 11.33 -8.68
C GLU A 162 -25.23 9.87 -8.39
N TYR A 163 -26.13 9.62 -7.45
CA TYR A 163 -26.59 8.28 -7.11
C TYR A 163 -27.19 7.56 -8.32
N LEU A 164 -28.16 8.19 -9.01
CA LEU A 164 -28.79 7.62 -10.22
C LEU A 164 -27.77 7.35 -11.33
N SER A 165 -26.79 8.24 -11.50
CA SER A 165 -25.74 8.03 -12.50
C SER A 165 -24.86 6.82 -12.16
N PHE A 166 -24.56 6.59 -10.89
CA PHE A 166 -23.69 5.48 -10.46
C PHE A 166 -24.40 4.12 -10.51
N ILE A 167 -25.67 4.02 -10.10
CA ILE A 167 -26.41 2.76 -10.17
C ILE A 167 -26.78 2.34 -11.61
N SER A 168 -26.67 3.25 -12.57
CA SER A 168 -26.94 2.97 -13.99
C SER A 168 -25.70 2.57 -14.78
N LEU A 169 -24.52 2.48 -14.15
CA LEU A 169 -23.29 2.12 -14.82
C LEU A 169 -23.24 0.64 -15.20
N ASN A 170 -22.51 0.36 -16.29
CA ASN A 170 -22.07 -0.99 -16.60
C ASN A 170 -20.72 -1.25 -15.92
N PHE A 171 -20.68 -2.21 -15.00
CA PHE A 171 -19.46 -2.58 -14.26
C PHE A 171 -18.64 -3.70 -14.93
N ASP A 172 -19.01 -4.17 -16.13
CA ASP A 172 -18.19 -5.11 -16.89
C ASP A 172 -16.81 -4.53 -17.22
N SER A 173 -16.75 -3.20 -17.41
CA SER A 173 -15.52 -2.46 -17.64
C SER A 173 -15.19 -1.55 -16.46
N ARG A 174 -14.17 -1.91 -15.68
CA ARG A 174 -13.65 -1.05 -14.60
C ARG A 174 -13.31 0.36 -15.09
N PHE A 175 -12.69 0.45 -16.25
CA PHE A 175 -12.26 1.72 -16.82
C PHE A 175 -13.45 2.66 -17.11
N GLU A 176 -14.53 2.14 -17.68
CA GLU A 176 -15.74 2.93 -17.97
C GLU A 176 -16.42 3.38 -16.68
N ALA A 177 -16.55 2.50 -15.69
CA ALA A 177 -17.08 2.86 -14.39
C ALA A 177 -16.23 3.96 -13.73
N LEU A 178 -14.91 3.85 -13.77
CA LEU A 178 -14.02 4.87 -13.20
C LEU A 178 -14.11 6.23 -13.90
N ILE A 179 -14.40 6.30 -15.20
CA ILE A 179 -14.65 7.58 -15.89
C ILE A 179 -15.81 8.31 -15.21
N ALA A 180 -16.91 7.61 -14.92
CA ALA A 180 -18.08 8.22 -14.29
C ALA A 180 -17.79 8.71 -12.87
N PHE A 181 -17.04 7.93 -12.07
CA PHE A 181 -16.66 8.33 -10.71
C PHE A 181 -15.59 9.43 -10.67
N ASN A 182 -14.80 9.58 -11.74
CA ASN A 182 -13.63 10.46 -11.74
C ASN A 182 -14.00 11.94 -11.58
N GLN A 183 -15.13 12.38 -12.14
CA GLN A 183 -15.61 13.75 -11.97
C GLN A 183 -15.99 14.06 -10.53
N TRP A 184 -16.71 13.15 -9.88
CA TRP A 184 -17.04 13.23 -8.45
C TRP A 184 -15.76 13.25 -7.60
N PHE A 185 -14.82 12.33 -7.88
CA PHE A 185 -13.56 12.23 -7.15
C PHE A 185 -12.75 13.53 -7.22
N ARG A 186 -12.54 14.09 -8.41
CA ARG A 186 -11.79 15.35 -8.60
C ARG A 186 -12.46 16.55 -7.92
N LYS A 187 -13.78 16.57 -7.84
CA LYS A 187 -14.52 17.61 -7.12
C LYS A 187 -14.30 17.52 -5.61
N LYS A 188 -14.22 16.31 -5.08
CA LYS A 188 -14.07 16.04 -3.64
C LYS A 188 -12.62 16.15 -3.18
N PHE A 189 -11.70 15.56 -3.92
CA PHE A 189 -10.27 15.49 -3.59
C PHE A 189 -9.45 16.37 -4.53
N LYS A 190 -9.56 17.67 -4.35
CA LYS A 190 -8.93 18.67 -5.25
C LYS A 190 -7.42 18.63 -5.24
N ASP A 191 -6.82 18.21 -4.10
CA ASP A 191 -5.38 18.15 -3.89
C ASP A 191 -4.80 16.75 -4.18
N ALA A 192 -5.64 15.79 -4.60
CA ALA A 192 -5.17 14.46 -4.97
C ALA A 192 -4.16 14.54 -6.13
N ARG A 193 -3.02 13.88 -5.96
CA ARG A 193 -1.95 13.84 -6.99
C ARG A 193 -2.37 13.03 -8.22
N TYR A 194 -3.21 12.02 -8.01
CA TYR A 194 -3.70 11.14 -9.07
C TYR A 194 -5.23 11.12 -9.05
N ASP A 195 -5.84 11.13 -10.20
CA ASP A 195 -7.24 10.81 -10.33
C ASP A 195 -7.47 9.28 -10.36
N LEU A 196 -8.74 8.85 -10.36
CA LEU A 196 -9.08 7.42 -10.30
C LEU A 196 -8.54 6.63 -11.51
N LEU A 197 -8.46 7.25 -12.69
CA LEU A 197 -7.95 6.60 -13.90
C LEU A 197 -6.43 6.41 -13.84
N GLU A 198 -5.72 7.39 -13.31
CA GLU A 198 -4.28 7.30 -13.07
C GLU A 198 -3.95 6.30 -11.98
N MET A 199 -4.75 6.25 -10.89
CA MET A 199 -4.64 5.23 -9.85
C MET A 199 -4.83 3.83 -10.46
N ASN A 200 -5.88 3.63 -11.26
CA ASN A 200 -6.12 2.35 -11.91
C ASN A 200 -4.93 1.90 -12.78
N LYS A 201 -4.36 2.82 -13.56
CA LYS A 201 -3.20 2.53 -14.42
C LYS A 201 -1.93 2.20 -13.62
N ARG A 202 -1.74 2.83 -12.45
CA ARG A 202 -0.53 2.66 -11.63
C ARG A 202 -0.55 1.40 -10.78
N PHE A 203 -1.69 1.06 -10.22
CA PHE A 203 -1.82 0.03 -9.18
C PHE A 203 -2.37 -1.31 -9.71
N ASN A 204 -2.99 -1.36 -10.88
CA ASN A 204 -3.50 -2.58 -11.53
C ASN A 204 -2.55 -3.04 -12.66
N LYS A 205 -1.31 -3.37 -12.33
CA LYS A 205 -0.33 -3.91 -13.29
C LYS A 205 -0.23 -5.43 -13.22
#